data_55fb8f84f6fd35367de596b74dabd871
#
_entry.id   55fb8f84f6fd35367de596b74dabd871
#
_cell.length_a   1.000
_cell.length_b   1.000
_cell.length_c   1.000
_cell.angle_alpha   90.00
_cell.angle_beta   90.00
_cell.angle_gamma   90.00
#
_symmetry.space_group_name_H-M   'P 1'
#
loop_
_entity.id
_entity.type
_entity.pdbx_description
1 polymer ?
#
loop_
_entity_poly.entity_id
_entity_poly.type
_entity_poly.pdbx_seq_one_letter_code
_entity_poly.pdbx_strand_id
1 'polypeptide(L)'
;MKINDGLRAIVVAVVGLAASAAAAETLKIDFANETVGAEPTSLLSVVGIWRIESEGGKKVLAVDGRQWKEGQSSAGIADKARALYGERYAEFLDRVQAYAYFPYTVAKDVQDFRNGEITVRFEGISGRIDQGAGILFNLKPNGDYLTVRANSLENNLVLWKFEKGRRSSVKWIRDTPTPSRQWHELKVRIAGAKVEASLDGKPYLEHTLPEPVSGRIGLWSKADSHVYFDGFTVVPAN
;
A
#
# COMPACT_ATOMS: atom_id res chain seq x y z
N MET A 1 -8.12 30.29 79.06
CA MET A 1 -7.88 29.01 78.39
C MET A 1 -8.23 29.22 76.92
N LYS A 2 -7.22 29.42 76.05
CA LYS A 2 -7.39 29.69 74.62
C LYS A 2 -7.05 28.44 73.91
N ILE A 3 -7.99 27.88 73.16
CA ILE A 3 -7.80 26.74 72.31
C ILE A 3 -7.46 27.28 70.91
N ASN A 4 -6.27 26.93 70.40
CA ASN A 4 -5.82 27.24 69.01
C ASN A 4 -6.18 26.06 68.15
N ASP A 5 -7.15 26.21 67.24
CA ASP A 5 -7.42 25.28 66.16
C ASP A 5 -6.49 25.56 64.97
N GLY A 6 -5.49 24.70 64.78
CA GLY A 6 -4.59 24.74 63.65
C GLY A 6 -5.21 24.03 62.48
N LEU A 7 -5.65 24.78 61.47
CA LEU A 7 -6.12 24.28 60.17
C LEU A 7 -4.92 23.79 59.36
N ARG A 8 -4.76 22.48 59.15
CA ARG A 8 -3.76 21.89 58.26
C ARG A 8 -4.33 21.84 56.85
N ALA A 9 -3.78 22.67 55.94
CA ALA A 9 -4.08 22.61 54.54
C ALA A 9 -3.37 21.40 53.90
N ILE A 10 -4.12 20.47 53.34
CA ILE A 10 -3.60 19.36 52.56
C ILE A 10 -3.46 19.85 51.10
N VAL A 11 -2.22 20.02 50.64
CA VAL A 11 -1.94 20.28 49.21
C VAL A 11 -1.91 18.95 48.49
N VAL A 12 -2.93 18.68 47.68
CA VAL A 12 -2.93 17.54 46.76
C VAL A 12 -2.21 17.96 45.48
N ALA A 13 -1.00 17.47 45.31
CA ALA A 13 -0.27 17.63 44.04
C ALA A 13 -0.83 16.65 43.01
N VAL A 14 -1.56 17.18 42.02
CA VAL A 14 -1.98 16.41 40.84
C VAL A 14 -0.78 16.31 39.91
N VAL A 15 -0.13 15.15 39.90
CA VAL A 15 0.90 14.82 38.91
C VAL A 15 0.17 14.43 37.62
N GLY A 16 0.10 15.36 36.68
CA GLY A 16 -0.38 15.09 35.33
C GLY A 16 0.64 14.21 34.58
N LEU A 17 0.33 12.93 34.32
CA LEU A 17 1.05 12.12 33.37
C LEU A 17 0.73 12.67 31.97
N ALA A 18 1.64 13.40 31.37
CA ALA A 18 1.61 13.67 29.95
C ALA A 18 2.02 12.38 29.22
N ALA A 19 1.06 11.65 28.67
CA ALA A 19 1.32 10.56 27.75
C ALA A 19 1.89 11.18 26.46
N SER A 20 3.21 11.09 26.26
CA SER A 20 3.85 11.38 25.00
C SER A 20 3.37 10.34 24.00
N ALA A 21 2.50 10.73 23.05
CA ALA A 21 2.19 9.90 21.88
C ALA A 21 3.49 9.72 21.10
N ALA A 22 4.06 8.51 21.11
CA ALA A 22 5.18 8.20 20.25
C ALA A 22 4.72 8.39 18.79
N ALA A 23 5.42 9.24 18.05
CA ALA A 23 5.19 9.37 16.61
C ALA A 23 5.40 8.00 15.97
N ALA A 24 4.45 7.56 15.16
CA ALA A 24 4.58 6.28 14.46
C ALA A 24 5.80 6.34 13.54
N GLU A 25 6.63 5.29 13.58
CA GLU A 25 7.90 5.25 12.87
C GLU A 25 7.69 5.15 11.35
N THR A 26 8.49 5.90 10.60
CA THR A 26 8.51 5.83 9.14
C THR A 26 9.09 4.50 8.69
N LEU A 27 8.32 3.71 7.94
CA LEU A 27 8.80 2.51 7.27
C LEU A 27 9.40 2.89 5.92
N LYS A 28 10.65 2.47 5.67
CA LYS A 28 11.30 2.59 4.36
C LYS A 28 11.72 1.21 3.90
N ILE A 29 11.20 0.79 2.77
CA ILE A 29 11.58 -0.44 2.09
C ILE A 29 12.40 -0.05 0.86
N ASP A 30 13.70 -0.31 0.93
CA ASP A 30 14.59 -0.35 -0.22
C ASP A 30 14.98 -1.81 -0.50
N PHE A 31 15.46 -2.08 -1.68
CA PHE A 31 15.78 -3.46 -2.09
C PHE A 31 17.29 -3.73 -2.14
N ALA A 32 18.11 -2.82 -1.60
CA ALA A 32 19.58 -2.87 -1.69
C ALA A 32 20.17 -4.18 -1.11
N ASN A 33 19.58 -4.70 -0.04
CA ASN A 33 20.03 -5.89 0.65
C ASN A 33 19.32 -7.19 0.21
N GLU A 34 18.37 -7.09 -0.71
CA GLU A 34 17.62 -8.24 -1.21
C GLU A 34 18.44 -9.08 -2.21
N THR A 35 18.03 -10.31 -2.48
CA THR A 35 18.71 -11.22 -3.41
C THR A 35 18.09 -11.14 -4.80
N VAL A 36 18.87 -10.82 -5.82
CA VAL A 36 18.42 -10.80 -7.23
C VAL A 36 17.85 -12.17 -7.62
N GLY A 37 16.69 -12.17 -8.28
CA GLY A 37 15.95 -13.35 -8.69
C GLY A 37 15.01 -13.93 -7.62
N ALA A 38 15.15 -13.52 -6.35
CA ALA A 38 14.27 -13.96 -5.27
C ALA A 38 13.02 -13.09 -5.13
N GLU A 39 11.99 -13.60 -4.43
CA GLU A 39 10.88 -12.77 -3.94
C GLU A 39 11.41 -11.80 -2.87
N PRO A 40 10.81 -10.59 -2.73
CA PRO A 40 11.23 -9.63 -1.71
C PRO A 40 10.97 -10.17 -0.30
N THR A 41 11.87 -9.88 0.64
CA THR A 41 11.73 -10.34 2.04
C THR A 41 10.80 -9.43 2.86
N SER A 42 10.76 -8.14 2.56
CA SER A 42 9.95 -7.11 3.25
C SER A 42 8.49 -7.05 2.79
N LEU A 43 8.22 -7.54 1.58
CA LEU A 43 6.88 -7.60 0.99
C LEU A 43 6.46 -9.07 0.81
N LEU A 44 5.17 -9.33 0.92
CA LEU A 44 4.59 -10.63 0.64
C LEU A 44 3.95 -10.60 -0.75
N SER A 45 4.48 -11.37 -1.69
CA SER A 45 3.91 -11.50 -3.05
C SER A 45 2.63 -12.34 -2.98
N VAL A 46 1.48 -11.70 -3.02
CA VAL A 46 0.17 -12.38 -2.87
C VAL A 46 -0.33 -12.88 -4.21
N VAL A 47 -0.36 -12.00 -5.21
CA VAL A 47 -0.79 -12.33 -6.57
C VAL A 47 0.29 -11.92 -7.55
N GLY A 48 0.55 -12.78 -8.54
CA GLY A 48 1.54 -12.53 -9.59
C GLY A 48 2.96 -12.94 -9.17
N ILE A 49 3.90 -12.65 -10.04
CA ILE A 49 5.32 -12.97 -9.86
C ILE A 49 6.06 -11.67 -9.61
N TRP A 50 6.60 -11.56 -8.40
CA TRP A 50 7.38 -10.41 -7.93
C TRP A 50 8.78 -10.87 -7.59
N ARG A 51 9.80 -10.21 -8.13
CA ARG A 51 11.20 -10.59 -7.94
C ARG A 51 12.07 -9.35 -7.84
N ILE A 52 13.21 -9.53 -7.19
CA ILE A 52 14.27 -8.52 -7.21
C ILE A 52 15.03 -8.65 -8.52
N GLU A 53 15.15 -7.55 -9.23
CA GLU A 53 15.95 -7.43 -10.44
C GLU A 53 17.08 -6.41 -10.25
N SER A 54 18.05 -6.40 -11.18
CA SER A 54 19.13 -5.42 -11.21
C SER A 54 18.93 -4.49 -12.39
N GLU A 55 18.84 -3.19 -12.12
CA GLU A 55 18.75 -2.15 -13.10
C GLU A 55 19.82 -1.08 -12.86
N GLY A 56 20.70 -0.86 -13.85
CA GLY A 56 21.79 0.13 -13.73
C GLY A 56 22.68 -0.06 -12.50
N GLY A 57 22.84 -1.31 -12.02
CA GLY A 57 23.60 -1.64 -10.80
C GLY A 57 22.84 -1.44 -9.49
N LYS A 58 21.59 -1.00 -9.52
CA LYS A 58 20.69 -0.94 -8.36
C LYS A 58 19.76 -2.15 -8.36
N LYS A 59 19.36 -2.58 -7.17
CA LYS A 59 18.30 -3.59 -7.01
C LYS A 59 16.96 -2.90 -6.93
N VAL A 60 16.01 -3.42 -7.68
CA VAL A 60 14.63 -2.93 -7.77
C VAL A 60 13.67 -4.09 -7.59
N LEU A 61 12.46 -3.83 -7.16
CA LEU A 61 11.40 -4.82 -7.19
C LEU A 61 10.74 -4.79 -8.56
N ALA A 62 10.66 -5.94 -9.21
CA ALA A 62 10.00 -6.12 -10.50
C ALA A 62 8.73 -6.93 -10.36
N VAL A 63 7.67 -6.53 -11.07
CA VAL A 63 6.56 -7.38 -11.45
C VAL A 63 6.63 -7.60 -12.96
N ASP A 64 6.58 -8.85 -13.41
CA ASP A 64 6.59 -9.20 -14.82
C ASP A 64 5.37 -10.05 -15.17
N GLY A 65 4.35 -9.41 -15.68
CA GLY A 65 3.10 -10.03 -16.08
C GLY A 65 3.07 -10.54 -17.53
N ARG A 66 4.14 -10.38 -18.32
CA ARG A 66 4.12 -10.71 -19.74
C ARG A 66 3.84 -12.19 -20.04
N GLN A 67 4.20 -13.08 -19.12
CA GLN A 67 3.90 -14.51 -19.22
C GLN A 67 2.79 -14.97 -18.28
N TRP A 68 2.22 -14.04 -17.54
CA TRP A 68 1.20 -14.34 -16.55
C TRP A 68 -0.16 -14.54 -17.21
N LYS A 69 -0.93 -15.49 -16.67
CA LYS A 69 -2.29 -15.81 -17.14
C LYS A 69 -3.31 -15.37 -16.10
N GLU A 70 -4.48 -14.96 -16.57
CA GLU A 70 -5.62 -14.67 -15.72
C GLU A 70 -5.91 -15.86 -14.77
N GLY A 71 -6.17 -15.57 -13.52
CA GLY A 71 -6.40 -16.58 -12.49
C GLY A 71 -5.12 -17.13 -11.83
N GLN A 72 -3.94 -16.74 -12.29
CA GLN A 72 -2.68 -17.20 -11.70
C GLN A 72 -2.36 -16.39 -10.42
N SER A 73 -2.21 -17.08 -9.31
CA SER A 73 -1.72 -16.53 -8.04
C SER A 73 -0.29 -17.01 -7.75
N SER A 74 0.34 -16.42 -6.75
CA SER A 74 1.67 -16.85 -6.31
C SER A 74 1.63 -18.24 -5.68
N ALA A 75 2.73 -18.98 -5.79
CA ALA A 75 2.89 -20.23 -5.07
C ALA A 75 2.74 -20.04 -3.55
N GLY A 76 2.18 -21.03 -2.87
CA GLY A 76 1.97 -20.98 -1.41
C GLY A 76 0.94 -19.96 -0.95
N ILE A 77 -0.02 -19.57 -1.81
CA ILE A 77 -1.00 -18.52 -1.48
C ILE A 77 -1.80 -18.82 -0.22
N ALA A 78 -2.11 -20.09 0.06
CA ALA A 78 -2.84 -20.46 1.28
C ALA A 78 -2.04 -20.18 2.55
N ASP A 79 -0.73 -20.46 2.54
CA ASP A 79 0.15 -20.17 3.67
C ASP A 79 0.37 -18.65 3.82
N LYS A 80 0.50 -17.94 2.70
CA LYS A 80 0.58 -16.47 2.67
C LYS A 80 -0.70 -15.85 3.24
N ALA A 81 -1.88 -16.35 2.84
CA ALA A 81 -3.17 -15.89 3.34
C ALA A 81 -3.32 -16.15 4.85
N ARG A 82 -2.89 -17.34 5.33
CA ARG A 82 -2.91 -17.69 6.75
C ARG A 82 -1.97 -16.79 7.56
N ALA A 83 -0.80 -16.49 7.05
CA ALA A 83 0.15 -15.56 7.67
C ALA A 83 -0.41 -14.13 7.79
N LEU A 84 -1.23 -13.69 6.82
CA LEU A 84 -1.85 -12.37 6.84
C LEU A 84 -3.08 -12.29 7.77
N TYR A 85 -3.92 -13.32 7.79
CA TYR A 85 -5.28 -13.23 8.34
C TYR A 85 -5.68 -14.37 9.30
N GLY A 86 -4.73 -15.26 9.67
CA GLY A 86 -5.00 -16.36 10.59
C GLY A 86 -6.18 -17.22 10.13
N GLU A 87 -7.13 -17.47 11.02
CA GLU A 87 -8.31 -18.31 10.73
C GLU A 87 -9.24 -17.75 9.63
N ARG A 88 -9.12 -16.46 9.32
CA ARG A 88 -9.92 -15.85 8.24
C ARG A 88 -9.30 -16.02 6.84
N TYR A 89 -8.26 -16.83 6.71
CA TYR A 89 -7.56 -17.03 5.44
C TYR A 89 -8.44 -17.58 4.32
N ALA A 90 -9.45 -18.40 4.64
CA ALA A 90 -10.35 -18.97 3.63
C ALA A 90 -11.20 -17.89 2.96
N GLU A 91 -11.78 -16.97 3.74
CA GLU A 91 -12.52 -15.81 3.23
C GLU A 91 -11.68 -14.95 2.27
N PHE A 92 -10.41 -14.78 2.62
CA PHE A 92 -9.45 -14.05 1.78
C PHE A 92 -9.17 -14.81 0.46
N LEU A 93 -8.96 -16.12 0.50
CA LEU A 93 -8.65 -16.93 -0.68
C LEU A 93 -9.76 -16.88 -1.74
N ASP A 94 -11.02 -16.91 -1.34
CA ASP A 94 -12.16 -16.82 -2.25
C ASP A 94 -12.13 -15.51 -3.06
N ARG A 95 -11.70 -14.42 -2.44
CA ARG A 95 -11.64 -13.11 -3.09
C ARG A 95 -10.36 -12.91 -3.90
N VAL A 96 -9.23 -13.42 -3.43
CA VAL A 96 -7.96 -13.27 -4.16
C VAL A 96 -8.01 -13.98 -5.51
N GLN A 97 -8.72 -15.10 -5.62
CA GLN A 97 -8.94 -15.78 -6.90
C GLN A 97 -9.72 -14.92 -7.88
N ALA A 98 -10.75 -14.21 -7.43
CA ALA A 98 -11.53 -13.30 -8.26
C ALA A 98 -10.69 -12.11 -8.79
N TYR A 99 -9.62 -11.76 -8.10
CA TYR A 99 -8.73 -10.64 -8.46
C TYR A 99 -7.38 -11.07 -9.03
N ALA A 100 -7.21 -12.32 -9.37
CA ALA A 100 -5.92 -12.89 -9.75
C ALA A 100 -5.30 -12.31 -11.03
N TYR A 101 -6.05 -11.53 -11.81
CA TYR A 101 -5.54 -10.76 -12.95
C TYR A 101 -4.78 -9.48 -12.53
N PHE A 102 -4.77 -9.15 -11.26
CA PHE A 102 -4.21 -7.93 -10.72
C PHE A 102 -3.10 -8.26 -9.73
N PRO A 103 -1.83 -8.35 -10.18
CA PRO A 103 -0.70 -8.65 -9.30
C PRO A 103 -0.58 -7.65 -8.16
N TYR A 104 -0.33 -8.12 -6.93
CA TYR A 104 -0.01 -7.25 -5.82
C TYR A 104 0.83 -7.92 -4.72
N THR A 105 1.53 -7.08 -3.99
CA THR A 105 2.26 -7.42 -2.77
C THR A 105 1.64 -6.72 -1.57
N VAL A 106 1.99 -7.20 -0.36
CA VAL A 106 1.56 -6.62 0.91
C VAL A 106 2.77 -6.36 1.79
N ALA A 107 2.87 -5.18 2.38
CA ALA A 107 3.90 -4.86 3.36
C ALA A 107 3.70 -5.69 4.63
N LYS A 108 4.71 -6.50 5.02
CA LYS A 108 4.60 -7.45 6.13
C LYS A 108 4.43 -6.76 7.48
N ASP A 109 5.13 -5.65 7.67
CA ASP A 109 5.21 -4.95 8.96
C ASP A 109 4.05 -3.96 9.18
N VAL A 110 3.17 -3.75 8.17
CA VAL A 110 2.00 -2.87 8.30
C VAL A 110 0.73 -3.70 8.37
N GLN A 111 0.20 -3.85 9.58
CA GLN A 111 -1.02 -4.63 9.84
C GLN A 111 -2.29 -3.85 9.51
N ASP A 112 -2.33 -2.57 9.91
CA ASP A 112 -3.48 -1.67 9.75
C ASP A 112 -3.00 -0.24 9.54
N PHE A 113 -3.12 0.26 8.32
CA PHE A 113 -2.81 1.64 7.97
C PHE A 113 -4.12 2.45 7.87
N ARG A 114 -4.16 3.60 8.52
CA ARG A 114 -5.36 4.46 8.60
C ARG A 114 -5.12 5.86 8.11
N ASN A 115 -4.00 6.46 8.50
CA ASN A 115 -3.65 7.83 8.17
C ASN A 115 -2.18 7.93 7.82
N GLY A 116 -1.83 8.89 6.96
CA GLY A 116 -0.45 9.17 6.59
C GLY A 116 -0.22 9.21 5.10
N GLU A 117 1.04 9.05 4.71
CA GLU A 117 1.47 9.08 3.31
C GLU A 117 2.15 7.76 2.93
N ILE A 118 1.86 7.29 1.73
CA ILE A 118 2.51 6.14 1.10
C ILE A 118 3.10 6.64 -0.20
N THR A 119 4.40 6.43 -0.40
CA THR A 119 5.12 6.87 -1.60
C THR A 119 5.88 5.71 -2.21
N VAL A 120 5.92 5.63 -3.53
CA VAL A 120 6.75 4.67 -4.27
C VAL A 120 7.23 5.29 -5.57
N ARG A 121 8.46 4.99 -5.97
CA ARG A 121 8.94 5.24 -7.31
C ARG A 121 8.66 4.03 -8.20
N PHE A 122 8.27 4.26 -9.43
CA PHE A 122 8.03 3.19 -10.40
C PHE A 122 8.51 3.58 -11.79
N GLU A 123 8.77 2.57 -12.61
CA GLU A 123 9.09 2.72 -14.02
C GLU A 123 8.36 1.65 -14.86
N GLY A 124 7.54 2.06 -15.81
CA GLY A 124 6.91 1.16 -16.77
C GLY A 124 7.92 0.72 -17.84
N ILE A 125 8.35 -0.55 -17.79
CA ILE A 125 9.39 -1.08 -18.69
C ILE A 125 8.78 -1.57 -19.99
N SER A 126 7.75 -2.38 -19.91
CA SER A 126 7.02 -2.92 -21.05
C SER A 126 5.67 -3.49 -20.64
N GLY A 127 4.88 -3.85 -21.60
CA GLY A 127 3.53 -4.34 -21.54
C GLY A 127 2.76 -3.85 -22.75
N ARG A 128 1.95 -4.71 -23.34
CA ARG A 128 1.16 -4.37 -24.53
C ARG A 128 -0.25 -3.92 -24.17
N ILE A 129 -0.81 -4.53 -23.11
CA ILE A 129 -2.16 -4.24 -22.62
C ILE A 129 -2.10 -3.16 -21.56
N ASP A 130 -1.13 -3.27 -20.64
CA ASP A 130 -0.95 -2.35 -19.53
C ASP A 130 0.53 -2.10 -19.21
N GLN A 131 0.82 -0.93 -18.65
CA GLN A 131 2.04 -0.61 -17.92
C GLN A 131 1.65 0.12 -16.65
N GLY A 132 0.90 -0.60 -15.81
CA GLY A 132 0.25 -0.05 -14.63
C GLY A 132 1.07 -0.26 -13.36
N ALA A 133 1.30 0.82 -12.61
CA ALA A 133 1.89 0.80 -11.28
C ALA A 133 0.94 1.43 -10.28
N GLY A 134 0.80 0.83 -9.10
CA GLY A 134 -0.14 1.33 -8.10
C GLY A 134 0.30 1.09 -6.67
N ILE A 135 -0.29 1.88 -5.78
CA ILE A 135 -0.27 1.68 -4.33
C ILE A 135 -1.59 1.04 -3.95
N LEU A 136 -1.52 -0.15 -3.34
CA LEU A 136 -2.65 -0.84 -2.75
C LEU A 136 -2.81 -0.40 -1.30
N PHE A 137 -4.04 -0.16 -0.87
CA PHE A 137 -4.38 0.17 0.51
C PHE A 137 -5.77 -0.32 0.89
N ASN A 138 -6.11 -0.25 2.17
CA ASN A 138 -7.39 -0.71 2.70
C ASN A 138 -7.68 -2.19 2.43
N LEU A 139 -6.65 -3.04 2.32
CA LEU A 139 -6.84 -4.47 2.10
C LEU A 139 -7.42 -5.13 3.35
N LYS A 140 -8.60 -5.68 3.21
CA LYS A 140 -9.41 -6.30 4.26
C LYS A 140 -9.19 -7.82 4.32
N PRO A 141 -9.50 -8.46 5.45
CA PRO A 141 -9.48 -9.93 5.56
C PRO A 141 -10.41 -10.66 4.60
N ASN A 142 -11.47 -10.00 4.10
CA ASN A 142 -12.34 -10.54 3.06
C ASN A 142 -11.77 -10.37 1.64
N GLY A 143 -10.54 -9.85 1.48
CA GLY A 143 -9.89 -9.66 0.20
C GLY A 143 -10.31 -8.41 -0.58
N ASP A 144 -11.18 -7.57 -0.03
CA ASP A 144 -11.57 -6.30 -0.64
C ASP A 144 -10.48 -5.25 -0.41
N TYR A 145 -10.21 -4.38 -1.40
CA TYR A 145 -9.17 -3.35 -1.30
C TYR A 145 -9.40 -2.17 -2.23
N LEU A 146 -8.59 -1.14 -2.05
CA LEU A 146 -8.49 0.03 -2.91
C LEU A 146 -7.07 0.11 -3.51
N THR A 147 -6.96 0.72 -4.69
CA THR A 147 -5.65 1.08 -5.26
C THR A 147 -5.74 2.39 -6.03
N VAL A 148 -4.71 3.23 -5.87
CA VAL A 148 -4.44 4.32 -6.80
C VAL A 148 -3.38 3.83 -7.78
N ARG A 149 -3.68 3.89 -9.07
CA ARG A 149 -2.85 3.37 -10.14
C ARG A 149 -2.60 4.42 -11.23
N ALA A 150 -1.32 4.61 -11.61
CA ALA A 150 -0.91 5.28 -12.83
C ALA A 150 -0.66 4.24 -13.95
N ASN A 151 -0.85 4.62 -15.22
CA ASN A 151 -0.59 3.73 -16.35
C ASN A 151 0.07 4.49 -17.50
N SER A 152 1.26 4.04 -17.86
CA SER A 152 2.08 4.68 -18.90
C SER A 152 1.47 4.58 -20.31
N LEU A 153 0.67 3.56 -20.60
CA LEU A 153 0.02 3.42 -21.93
C LEU A 153 -1.25 4.28 -22.06
N GLU A 154 -1.92 4.55 -20.93
CA GLU A 154 -3.21 5.22 -20.92
C GLU A 154 -3.12 6.69 -20.48
N ASN A 155 -1.96 7.13 -19.96
CA ASN A 155 -1.77 8.47 -19.39
C ASN A 155 -2.90 8.87 -18.44
N ASN A 156 -3.21 7.98 -17.48
CA ASN A 156 -4.28 8.22 -16.51
C ASN A 156 -3.86 7.79 -15.09
N LEU A 157 -4.53 8.41 -14.12
CA LEU A 157 -4.46 8.05 -12.70
C LEU A 157 -5.87 7.67 -12.24
N VAL A 158 -6.03 6.50 -11.65
CA VAL A 158 -7.35 5.99 -11.28
C VAL A 158 -7.35 5.45 -9.87
N LEU A 159 -8.33 5.88 -9.07
CA LEU A 159 -8.70 5.20 -7.83
C LEU A 159 -9.69 4.09 -8.16
N TRP A 160 -9.24 2.86 -7.94
CA TRP A 160 -10.03 1.65 -8.14
C TRP A 160 -10.52 1.08 -6.81
N LYS A 161 -11.71 0.52 -6.81
CA LYS A 161 -12.25 -0.32 -5.75
C LYS A 161 -12.38 -1.76 -6.23
N PHE A 162 -11.92 -2.69 -5.40
CA PHE A 162 -12.08 -4.13 -5.54
C PHE A 162 -12.95 -4.60 -4.38
N GLU A 163 -14.17 -5.00 -4.66
CA GLU A 163 -15.15 -5.35 -3.66
C GLU A 163 -16.02 -6.51 -4.15
N LYS A 164 -16.19 -7.53 -3.30
CA LYS A 164 -17.05 -8.71 -3.57
C LYS A 164 -16.75 -9.37 -4.93
N GLY A 165 -15.47 -9.53 -5.26
CA GLY A 165 -15.03 -10.13 -6.51
C GLY A 165 -15.19 -9.25 -7.76
N ARG A 166 -15.46 -7.95 -7.60
CA ARG A 166 -15.64 -7.02 -8.72
C ARG A 166 -14.77 -5.80 -8.60
N ARG A 167 -14.24 -5.34 -9.74
CA ARG A 167 -13.51 -4.08 -9.85
C ARG A 167 -14.43 -2.98 -10.37
N SER A 168 -14.36 -1.80 -9.77
CA SER A 168 -15.04 -0.59 -10.24
C SER A 168 -14.15 0.64 -10.08
N SER A 169 -14.26 1.61 -11.00
CA SER A 169 -13.57 2.89 -10.84
C SER A 169 -14.33 3.78 -9.86
N VAL A 170 -13.62 4.35 -8.90
CA VAL A 170 -14.14 5.34 -7.95
C VAL A 170 -13.92 6.74 -8.50
N LYS A 171 -12.69 7.02 -8.96
CA LYS A 171 -12.30 8.31 -9.54
C LYS A 171 -11.33 8.08 -10.67
N TRP A 172 -11.59 8.66 -11.83
CA TRP A 172 -10.75 8.54 -13.03
C TRP A 172 -10.22 9.92 -13.43
N ILE A 173 -8.92 10.08 -13.47
CA ILE A 173 -8.23 11.28 -13.93
C ILE A 173 -7.53 10.97 -15.25
N ARG A 174 -7.86 11.73 -16.28
CA ARG A 174 -7.23 11.66 -17.61
C ARG A 174 -6.08 12.66 -17.68
N ASP A 175 -5.28 12.54 -18.72
CA ASP A 175 -4.21 13.49 -19.03
C ASP A 175 -3.19 13.63 -17.86
N THR A 176 -2.79 12.48 -17.32
CA THR A 176 -1.70 12.35 -16.36
C THR A 176 -0.48 11.75 -17.07
N PRO A 177 0.40 12.59 -17.67
CA PRO A 177 1.56 12.11 -18.41
C PRO A 177 2.42 11.18 -17.55
N THR A 178 2.62 9.97 -18.04
CA THR A 178 3.39 8.93 -17.36
C THR A 178 4.22 8.18 -18.41
N PRO A 179 5.22 8.81 -19.04
CA PRO A 179 6.01 8.19 -20.10
C PRO A 179 6.63 6.86 -19.65
N SER A 180 6.57 5.83 -20.52
CA SER A 180 7.27 4.57 -20.32
C SER A 180 8.79 4.78 -20.27
N ARG A 181 9.51 3.91 -19.56
CA ARG A 181 10.96 3.93 -19.41
C ARG A 181 11.49 5.23 -18.78
N GLN A 182 10.70 5.78 -17.86
CA GLN A 182 11.07 6.89 -17.01
C GLN A 182 10.60 6.59 -15.59
N TRP A 183 11.40 6.96 -14.61
CA TRP A 183 11.04 6.87 -13.21
C TRP A 183 10.03 7.96 -12.85
N HIS A 184 8.95 7.55 -12.21
CA HIS A 184 7.89 8.40 -11.67
C HIS A 184 7.74 8.18 -10.17
N GLU A 185 7.24 9.18 -9.47
CA GLU A 185 6.86 9.06 -8.06
C GLU A 185 5.34 9.10 -7.93
N LEU A 186 4.76 8.02 -7.41
CA LEU A 186 3.36 7.98 -7.00
C LEU A 186 3.29 8.14 -5.49
N LYS A 187 2.49 9.10 -5.03
CA LYS A 187 2.21 9.33 -3.62
C LYS A 187 0.70 9.26 -3.37
N VAL A 188 0.30 8.58 -2.31
CA VAL A 188 -1.06 8.55 -1.79
C VAL A 188 -1.06 9.04 -0.36
N ARG A 189 -1.85 10.06 -0.07
CA ARG A 189 -2.10 10.58 1.27
C ARG A 189 -3.50 10.18 1.72
N ILE A 190 -3.61 9.70 2.95
CA ILE A 190 -4.85 9.25 3.55
C ILE A 190 -5.05 9.98 4.87
N ALA A 191 -6.24 10.57 5.04
CA ALA A 191 -6.68 11.22 6.25
C ALA A 191 -8.13 10.81 6.55
N GLY A 192 -8.29 9.77 7.37
CA GLY A 192 -9.58 9.14 7.61
C GLY A 192 -10.18 8.56 6.32
N ALA A 193 -11.25 9.14 5.84
CA ALA A 193 -11.90 8.76 4.58
C ALA A 193 -11.37 9.53 3.36
N LYS A 194 -10.58 10.59 3.58
CA LYS A 194 -10.04 11.40 2.49
C LYS A 194 -8.81 10.73 1.86
N VAL A 195 -8.82 10.59 0.54
CA VAL A 195 -7.72 10.05 -0.27
C VAL A 195 -7.28 11.12 -1.26
N GLU A 196 -6.01 11.46 -1.23
CA GLU A 196 -5.35 12.36 -2.16
C GLU A 196 -4.21 11.61 -2.87
N ALA A 197 -3.98 11.90 -4.14
CA ALA A 197 -2.84 11.34 -4.84
C ALA A 197 -2.14 12.34 -5.74
N SER A 198 -0.82 12.23 -5.78
CA SER A 198 0.04 13.01 -6.68
C SER A 198 0.95 12.08 -7.49
N LEU A 199 1.28 12.54 -8.68
CA LEU A 199 2.26 11.94 -9.57
C LEU A 199 3.34 12.97 -9.87
N ASP A 200 4.61 12.63 -9.62
CA ASP A 200 5.76 13.52 -9.80
C ASP A 200 5.60 14.87 -9.08
N GLY A 201 5.08 14.81 -7.85
CA GLY A 201 4.82 15.98 -7.02
C GLY A 201 3.59 16.81 -7.41
N LYS A 202 2.96 16.55 -8.56
CA LYS A 202 1.74 17.25 -8.99
C LYS A 202 0.50 16.56 -8.43
N PRO A 203 -0.40 17.27 -7.71
CA PRO A 203 -1.66 16.71 -7.24
C PRO A 203 -2.63 16.49 -8.41
N TYR A 204 -3.23 15.31 -8.45
CA TYR A 204 -4.19 14.93 -9.50
C TYR A 204 -5.52 14.44 -8.95
N LEU A 205 -5.51 13.75 -7.82
CA LEU A 205 -6.70 13.08 -7.32
C LEU A 205 -6.99 13.53 -5.89
N GLU A 206 -8.25 13.83 -5.63
CA GLU A 206 -8.84 13.99 -4.31
C GLU A 206 -10.21 13.32 -4.32
N HIS A 207 -10.48 12.50 -3.30
CA HIS A 207 -11.76 11.82 -3.16
C HIS A 207 -12.03 11.52 -1.68
N THR A 208 -13.31 11.59 -1.28
CA THR A 208 -13.75 11.17 0.05
C THR A 208 -14.52 9.85 -0.08
N LEU A 209 -14.01 8.83 0.56
CA LEU A 209 -14.63 7.51 0.63
C LEU A 209 -15.86 7.53 1.56
N PRO A 210 -16.79 6.57 1.43
CA PRO A 210 -17.93 6.48 2.36
C PRO A 210 -17.50 6.11 3.79
N GLU A 211 -16.35 5.45 3.95
CA GLU A 211 -15.82 5.01 5.24
C GLU A 211 -14.33 5.33 5.35
N PRO A 212 -13.80 5.52 6.58
CA PRO A 212 -12.37 5.68 6.80
C PRO A 212 -11.57 4.45 6.33
N VAL A 213 -10.35 4.72 5.87
CA VAL A 213 -9.39 3.67 5.53
C VAL A 213 -8.93 2.96 6.79
N SER A 214 -8.88 1.63 6.75
CA SER A 214 -8.30 0.76 7.77
C SER A 214 -7.99 -0.58 7.15
N GLY A 215 -6.73 -0.95 7.03
CA GLY A 215 -6.31 -2.22 6.43
C GLY A 215 -4.85 -2.24 6.01
N ARG A 216 -4.46 -3.33 5.38
CA ARG A 216 -3.09 -3.51 4.90
C ARG A 216 -2.83 -2.68 3.65
N ILE A 217 -1.54 -2.48 3.38
CA ILE A 217 -1.02 -1.71 2.25
C ILE A 217 0.01 -2.51 1.46
N GLY A 218 0.27 -2.09 0.22
CA GLY A 218 1.28 -2.73 -0.62
C GLY A 218 1.40 -2.08 -1.99
N LEU A 219 1.97 -2.83 -2.93
CA LEU A 219 2.14 -2.43 -4.33
C LEU A 219 1.21 -3.24 -5.23
N TRP A 220 0.83 -2.66 -6.35
CA TRP A 220 -0.15 -3.20 -7.26
C TRP A 220 0.25 -3.03 -8.73
N SER A 221 -0.16 -3.97 -9.57
CA SER A 221 0.03 -3.88 -11.01
C SER A 221 -1.16 -4.53 -11.74
N LYS A 222 -1.09 -4.60 -13.08
CA LYS A 222 -2.18 -5.16 -13.88
C LYS A 222 -1.66 -5.88 -15.12
N ALA A 223 -2.31 -6.99 -15.44
CA ALA A 223 -2.17 -7.72 -16.70
C ALA A 223 -0.70 -8.06 -17.06
N ASP A 224 -0.31 -7.73 -18.28
CA ASP A 224 1.01 -8.00 -18.86
C ASP A 224 2.07 -6.92 -18.53
N SER A 225 1.81 -6.08 -17.52
CA SER A 225 2.76 -5.05 -17.12
C SER A 225 4.10 -5.64 -16.68
N HIS A 226 5.19 -5.13 -17.23
CA HIS A 226 6.52 -5.24 -16.65
C HIS A 226 6.89 -3.89 -16.07
N VAL A 227 6.97 -3.81 -14.75
CA VAL A 227 7.15 -2.56 -14.01
C VAL A 227 8.19 -2.76 -12.93
N TYR A 228 9.08 -1.78 -12.79
CA TYR A 228 10.00 -1.66 -11.67
C TYR A 228 9.45 -0.75 -10.60
N PHE A 229 9.76 -1.09 -9.33
CA PHE A 229 9.43 -0.31 -8.15
C PHE A 229 10.67 -0.13 -7.28
N ASP A 230 10.79 1.06 -6.67
CA ASP A 230 11.87 1.42 -5.76
C ASP A 230 11.38 2.40 -4.69
N GLY A 231 12.03 2.40 -3.53
CA GLY A 231 11.82 3.41 -2.49
C GLY A 231 10.38 3.45 -1.93
N PHE A 232 9.80 2.28 -1.61
CA PHE A 232 8.49 2.23 -0.98
C PHE A 232 8.58 2.77 0.46
N THR A 233 7.92 3.88 0.70
CA THR A 233 7.97 4.60 1.98
C THR A 233 6.57 4.79 2.55
N VAL A 234 6.42 4.55 3.85
CA VAL A 234 5.18 4.76 4.60
C VAL A 234 5.47 5.68 5.77
N VAL A 235 4.80 6.81 5.81
CA VAL A 235 4.86 7.80 6.89
C VAL A 235 3.49 7.84 7.56
N PRO A 236 3.29 7.08 8.67
CA PRO A 236 2.02 7.14 9.39
C PRO A 236 1.78 8.52 9.99
N ALA A 237 0.52 8.94 10.06
CA ALA A 237 0.08 10.11 10.80
C ALA A 237 -0.88 9.68 11.93
N ASN A 238 -0.87 10.43 13.01
CA ASN A 238 -1.76 10.22 14.17
C ASN A 238 -3.20 10.61 13.85
#